data_439894212bca644eb8afdd3fabfef081
#
_entry.id   439894212bca644eb8afdd3fabfef081
#
_cell.length_a   1.000
_cell.length_b   1.000
_cell.length_c   1.000
_cell.angle_alpha   90.00
_cell.angle_beta   90.00
_cell.angle_gamma   90.00
#
_symmetry.space_group_name_H-M   'P 1'
#
loop_
_entity.id
_entity.type
_entity.pdbx_description
1 polymer ?
#
loop_
_entity_poly.entity_id
_entity_poly.type
_entity_poly.pdbx_seq_one_letter_code
_entity_poly.pdbx_strand_id
1 'polypeptide(L)'
;MEIETATIATPHKGRPREFCVDMALAAALRVFWSKGYEGASMADLTEAMGITKPSLYAAFGNKEALFNKALDLYEREKADYMHAALDAPTARGVAERLMYGALDMYTCPENPNGCLGVITSVACGAEAECIRQAVLERGAAAKRAMLARFARAKEEGDFPPDTDAEGLAAFLTAVNQGMSVQAGAGATRAELERLVETSLKLWPGR
;
A
#
# COMPACT_ATOMS: atom_id res chain seq x y z
N MET A 1 -25.05 34.92 62.85
CA MET A 1 -25.55 33.85 61.94
C MET A 1 -25.01 34.17 60.53
N GLU A 2 -23.76 33.73 60.28
CA GLU A 2 -23.05 33.98 59.06
C GLU A 2 -23.45 32.97 57.97
N ILE A 3 -23.85 33.49 56.83
CA ILE A 3 -24.25 32.67 55.69
C ILE A 3 -22.99 32.41 54.86
N GLU A 4 -22.49 31.18 54.90
CA GLU A 4 -21.35 30.71 54.13
C GLU A 4 -21.79 30.50 52.67
N THR A 5 -21.29 31.36 51.78
CA THR A 5 -21.52 31.25 50.33
C THR A 5 -20.61 30.14 49.75
N ALA A 6 -21.21 29.00 49.42
CA ALA A 6 -20.52 27.91 48.73
C ALA A 6 -20.16 28.33 47.33
N THR A 7 -18.87 28.40 47.07
CA THR A 7 -18.30 28.63 45.72
C THR A 7 -18.48 27.35 44.88
N ILE A 8 -19.33 27.42 43.84
CA ILE A 8 -19.52 26.35 42.88
C ILE A 8 -18.27 26.27 41.98
N ALA A 9 -17.48 25.23 42.17
CA ALA A 9 -16.33 24.94 41.32
C ALA A 9 -16.79 24.63 39.87
N THR A 10 -16.37 25.44 38.93
CA THR A 10 -16.54 25.18 37.50
C THR A 10 -15.83 23.87 37.09
N PRO A 11 -16.48 22.97 36.32
CA PRO A 11 -15.85 21.73 35.92
C PRO A 11 -14.64 22.04 34.98
N HIS A 12 -13.48 21.59 35.37
CA HIS A 12 -12.29 21.61 34.54
C HIS A 12 -12.58 20.85 33.25
N LYS A 13 -12.53 21.55 32.12
CA LYS A 13 -12.58 20.97 30.80
C LYS A 13 -11.39 19.99 30.69
N GLY A 14 -11.70 18.70 30.70
CA GLY A 14 -10.69 17.64 30.67
C GLY A 14 -9.71 17.87 29.49
N ARG A 15 -8.43 17.62 29.76
CA ARG A 15 -7.35 17.67 28.75
C ARG A 15 -7.83 16.91 27.52
N PRO A 16 -7.74 17.50 26.29
CA PRO A 16 -8.12 16.80 25.07
C PRO A 16 -7.41 15.44 25.06
N ARG A 17 -8.13 14.34 24.76
CA ARG A 17 -7.50 13.04 24.56
C ARG A 17 -6.43 13.24 23.51
N GLU A 18 -5.17 13.05 23.90
CA GLU A 18 -4.05 13.02 22.97
C GLU A 18 -4.36 11.87 21.99
N PHE A 19 -4.71 12.20 20.75
CA PHE A 19 -5.02 11.17 19.75
C PHE A 19 -3.74 10.39 19.46
N CYS A 20 -3.86 9.09 19.29
CA CYS A 20 -2.73 8.27 18.88
C CYS A 20 -2.44 8.56 17.41
N VAL A 21 -1.28 9.16 17.13
CA VAL A 21 -0.84 9.55 15.78
C VAL A 21 -0.80 8.33 14.85
N ASP A 22 -0.36 7.18 15.35
CA ASP A 22 -0.26 5.95 14.57
C ASP A 22 -1.64 5.41 14.18
N MET A 23 -2.62 5.44 15.11
CA MET A 23 -3.99 5.04 14.80
C MET A 23 -4.65 5.98 13.79
N ALA A 24 -4.42 7.28 13.92
CA ALA A 24 -4.92 8.27 12.97
C ALA A 24 -4.29 8.07 11.58
N LEU A 25 -2.99 7.79 11.52
CA LEU A 25 -2.30 7.50 10.26
C LEU A 25 -2.83 6.21 9.60
N ALA A 26 -3.07 5.15 10.37
CA ALA A 26 -3.67 3.91 9.87
C ALA A 26 -5.09 4.14 9.32
N ALA A 27 -5.88 4.98 9.99
CA ALA A 27 -7.20 5.37 9.49
C ALA A 27 -7.12 6.17 8.17
N ALA A 28 -6.19 7.12 8.08
CA ALA A 28 -5.94 7.88 6.85
C ALA A 28 -5.49 6.96 5.70
N LEU A 29 -4.61 5.99 5.98
CA LEU A 29 -4.18 4.98 5.01
C LEU A 29 -5.39 4.24 4.42
N ARG A 30 -6.33 3.80 5.23
CA ARG A 30 -7.54 3.11 4.74
C ARG A 30 -8.39 3.99 3.82
N VAL A 31 -8.52 5.28 4.13
CA VAL A 31 -9.24 6.25 3.27
C VAL A 31 -8.54 6.41 1.93
N PHE A 32 -7.24 6.64 1.94
CA PHE A 32 -6.46 6.76 0.70
C PHE A 32 -6.48 5.48 -0.13
N TRP A 33 -6.40 4.32 0.53
CA TRP A 33 -6.41 3.03 -0.17
C TRP A 33 -7.74 2.74 -0.83
N SER A 34 -8.87 3.09 -0.20
CA SER A 34 -10.20 2.85 -0.77
C SER A 34 -10.63 3.89 -1.81
N LYS A 35 -10.19 5.16 -1.68
CA LYS A 35 -10.67 6.28 -2.51
C LYS A 35 -9.60 6.84 -3.47
N GLY A 36 -8.36 6.40 -3.34
CA GLY A 36 -7.22 7.06 -4.00
C GLY A 36 -6.87 8.42 -3.38
N TYR A 37 -5.79 9.03 -3.84
CA TYR A 37 -5.36 10.33 -3.33
C TYR A 37 -6.38 11.44 -3.62
N GLU A 38 -6.82 11.57 -4.87
CA GLU A 38 -7.74 12.66 -5.26
C GLU A 38 -9.13 12.47 -4.68
N GLY A 39 -9.66 11.24 -4.68
CA GLY A 39 -10.97 10.91 -4.14
C GLY A 39 -11.10 11.04 -2.62
N ALA A 40 -9.99 11.05 -1.89
CA ALA A 40 -9.96 11.25 -0.45
C ALA A 40 -10.08 12.74 -0.10
N SER A 41 -11.25 13.20 0.37
CA SER A 41 -11.44 14.58 0.81
C SER A 41 -10.84 14.82 2.19
N MET A 42 -10.57 16.09 2.54
CA MET A 42 -10.14 16.45 3.90
C MET A 42 -11.21 16.14 4.96
N ALA A 43 -12.49 16.14 4.59
CA ALA A 43 -13.59 15.73 5.46
C ALA A 43 -13.54 14.23 5.75
N ASP A 44 -13.41 13.39 4.72
CA ASP A 44 -13.25 11.94 4.87
C ASP A 44 -12.07 11.58 5.80
N LEU A 45 -10.94 12.26 5.58
CA LEU A 45 -9.73 12.02 6.36
C LEU A 45 -9.93 12.38 7.83
N THR A 46 -10.42 13.59 8.13
CA THR A 46 -10.63 14.04 9.52
C THR A 46 -11.69 13.22 10.24
N GLU A 47 -12.74 12.80 9.54
CA GLU A 47 -13.78 11.92 10.08
C GLU A 47 -13.20 10.53 10.44
N ALA A 48 -12.53 9.89 9.49
CA ALA A 48 -11.91 8.57 9.71
C ALA A 48 -10.85 8.58 10.81
N MET A 49 -10.03 9.65 10.85
CA MET A 49 -8.98 9.82 11.86
C MET A 49 -9.52 10.21 13.24
N GLY A 50 -10.79 10.64 13.34
CA GLY A 50 -11.40 11.12 14.59
C GLY A 50 -10.78 12.40 15.13
N ILE A 51 -10.25 13.28 14.25
CA ILE A 51 -9.56 14.52 14.63
C ILE A 51 -10.09 15.73 13.87
N THR A 52 -9.80 16.91 14.38
CA THR A 52 -10.16 18.16 13.70
C THR A 52 -9.16 18.48 12.57
N LYS A 53 -9.60 19.29 11.58
CA LYS A 53 -8.73 19.76 10.50
C LYS A 53 -7.47 20.51 11.02
N PRO A 54 -7.56 21.41 12.02
CA PRO A 54 -6.37 22.02 12.63
C PRO A 54 -5.41 20.99 13.24
N SER A 55 -5.93 19.94 13.92
CA SER A 55 -5.11 18.88 14.50
C SER A 55 -4.40 18.06 13.43
N LEU A 56 -5.06 17.79 12.29
CA LEU A 56 -4.46 17.10 11.16
C LEU A 56 -3.27 17.92 10.62
N TYR A 57 -3.47 19.22 10.37
CA TYR A 57 -2.39 20.07 9.86
C TYR A 57 -1.21 20.17 10.84
N ALA A 58 -1.50 20.25 12.14
CA ALA A 58 -0.47 20.32 13.17
C ALA A 58 0.38 19.03 13.25
N ALA A 59 -0.24 17.85 13.09
CA ALA A 59 0.44 16.57 13.23
C ALA A 59 1.11 16.07 11.93
N PHE A 60 0.46 16.31 10.79
CA PHE A 60 0.84 15.67 9.52
C PHE A 60 1.22 16.68 8.43
N GLY A 61 0.98 17.97 8.62
CA GLY A 61 1.16 18.98 7.59
C GLY A 61 -0.04 19.04 6.63
N ASN A 62 0.22 18.97 5.34
CA ASN A 62 -0.83 18.99 4.31
C ASN A 62 -1.28 17.57 3.91
N LYS A 63 -2.25 17.48 2.99
CA LYS A 63 -2.76 16.20 2.47
C LYS A 63 -1.68 15.36 1.79
N GLU A 64 -0.75 16.01 1.09
CA GLU A 64 0.38 15.37 0.42
C GLU A 64 1.34 14.74 1.44
N ALA A 65 1.73 15.49 2.47
CA ALA A 65 2.59 14.98 3.53
C ALA A 65 1.93 13.82 4.30
N LEU A 66 0.63 13.90 4.56
CA LEU A 66 -0.15 12.82 5.16
C LEU A 66 -0.17 11.59 4.25
N PHE A 67 -0.38 11.77 2.94
CA PHE A 67 -0.37 10.67 1.97
C PHE A 67 0.99 9.96 1.92
N ASN A 68 2.09 10.71 1.86
CA ASN A 68 3.43 10.13 1.85
C ASN A 68 3.70 9.30 3.11
N LYS A 69 3.30 9.79 4.30
CA LYS A 69 3.39 9.01 5.55
C LYS A 69 2.50 7.75 5.51
N ALA A 70 1.31 7.85 4.94
CA ALA A 70 0.41 6.70 4.77
C ALA A 70 0.98 5.68 3.78
N LEU A 71 1.65 6.13 2.73
CA LEU A 71 2.34 5.26 1.77
C LEU A 71 3.54 4.55 2.40
N ASP A 72 4.32 5.25 3.25
CA ASP A 72 5.40 4.62 4.02
C ASP A 72 4.87 3.53 4.97
N LEU A 73 3.74 3.81 5.64
CA LEU A 73 3.06 2.84 6.50
C LEU A 73 2.59 1.62 5.69
N TYR A 74 1.98 1.87 4.52
CA TYR A 74 1.51 0.82 3.61
C TYR A 74 2.65 -0.10 3.16
N GLU A 75 3.77 0.46 2.74
CA GLU A 75 4.93 -0.33 2.30
C GLU A 75 5.47 -1.20 3.44
N ARG A 76 5.63 -0.64 4.63
CA ARG A 76 6.16 -1.35 5.79
C ARG A 76 5.23 -2.47 6.28
N GLU A 77 3.91 -2.27 6.28
CA GLU A 77 2.98 -3.20 6.93
C GLU A 77 2.22 -4.12 5.98
N LYS A 78 2.06 -3.69 4.72
CA LYS A 78 1.21 -4.38 3.75
C LYS A 78 1.96 -4.89 2.53
N ALA A 79 3.06 -4.25 2.17
CA ALA A 79 3.84 -4.60 0.99
C ALA A 79 5.20 -5.26 1.31
N ASP A 80 5.49 -5.54 2.58
CA ASP A 80 6.75 -6.18 3.01
C ASP A 80 6.98 -7.56 2.38
N TYR A 81 5.91 -8.29 2.03
CA TYR A 81 5.99 -9.56 1.29
C TYR A 81 6.78 -9.42 -0.03
N MET A 82 6.83 -8.23 -0.63
CA MET A 82 7.58 -7.98 -1.86
C MET A 82 9.09 -8.08 -1.63
N HIS A 83 9.57 -7.55 -0.50
CA HIS A 83 10.98 -7.69 -0.11
C HIS A 83 11.30 -9.13 0.27
N ALA A 84 10.48 -9.75 1.12
CA ALA A 84 10.65 -11.14 1.53
C ALA A 84 10.63 -12.14 0.36
N ALA A 85 9.90 -11.82 -0.72
CA ALA A 85 9.87 -12.65 -1.91
C ALA A 85 11.23 -12.71 -2.62
N LEU A 86 12.00 -11.62 -2.63
CA LEU A 86 13.31 -11.56 -3.29
C LEU A 86 14.36 -12.47 -2.62
N ASP A 87 14.13 -12.87 -1.36
CA ASP A 87 14.99 -13.81 -0.63
C ASP A 87 14.70 -15.28 -0.96
N ALA A 88 13.73 -15.55 -1.85
CA ALA A 88 13.49 -16.90 -2.30
C ALA A 88 14.73 -17.49 -3.00
N PRO A 89 15.03 -18.81 -2.78
CA PRO A 89 16.23 -19.43 -3.32
C PRO A 89 16.25 -19.49 -4.85
N THR A 90 15.10 -19.56 -5.49
CA THR A 90 14.96 -19.66 -6.95
C THR A 90 14.13 -18.49 -7.53
N ALA A 91 14.34 -18.20 -8.81
CA ALA A 91 13.56 -17.19 -9.54
C ALA A 91 12.07 -17.56 -9.60
N ARG A 92 11.76 -18.84 -9.74
CA ARG A 92 10.38 -19.35 -9.64
C ARG A 92 9.81 -19.09 -8.26
N GLY A 93 10.56 -19.37 -7.20
CA GLY A 93 10.16 -19.10 -5.83
C GLY A 93 9.91 -17.61 -5.57
N VAL A 94 10.70 -16.71 -6.21
CA VAL A 94 10.43 -15.26 -6.18
C VAL A 94 9.07 -14.95 -6.81
N ALA A 95 8.80 -15.48 -8.01
CA ALA A 95 7.53 -15.27 -8.70
C ALA A 95 6.34 -15.81 -7.90
N GLU A 96 6.45 -17.00 -7.33
CA GLU A 96 5.44 -17.62 -6.48
C GLU A 96 5.13 -16.75 -5.27
N ARG A 97 6.15 -16.35 -4.50
CA ARG A 97 5.95 -15.52 -3.31
C ARG A 97 5.38 -14.15 -3.62
N LEU A 98 5.80 -13.52 -4.72
CA LEU A 98 5.25 -12.24 -5.15
C LEU A 98 3.78 -12.35 -5.54
N MET A 99 3.41 -13.34 -6.35
CA MET A 99 2.04 -13.48 -6.83
C MET A 99 1.08 -13.95 -5.73
N TYR A 100 1.45 -14.92 -4.91
CA TYR A 100 0.61 -15.37 -3.78
C TYR A 100 0.54 -14.31 -2.67
N GLY A 101 1.63 -13.62 -2.37
CA GLY A 101 1.61 -12.50 -1.43
C GLY A 101 0.71 -11.35 -1.90
N ALA A 102 0.73 -11.04 -3.19
CA ALA A 102 -0.20 -10.10 -3.80
C ALA A 102 -1.65 -10.59 -3.72
N LEU A 103 -1.92 -11.86 -4.04
CA LEU A 103 -3.24 -12.47 -3.91
C LEU A 103 -3.78 -12.32 -2.49
N ASP A 104 -2.99 -12.70 -1.49
CA ASP A 104 -3.37 -12.62 -0.08
C ASP A 104 -3.68 -11.17 0.33
N MET A 105 -2.82 -10.24 -0.04
CA MET A 105 -2.96 -8.84 0.31
C MET A 105 -4.17 -8.18 -0.39
N TYR A 106 -4.38 -8.45 -1.70
CA TYR A 106 -5.46 -7.83 -2.49
C TYR A 106 -6.85 -8.37 -2.16
N THR A 107 -6.93 -9.57 -1.59
CA THR A 107 -8.19 -10.23 -1.23
C THR A 107 -8.41 -10.34 0.28
N CYS A 108 -7.57 -9.71 1.10
CA CYS A 108 -7.71 -9.70 2.55
C CYS A 108 -8.97 -8.93 2.96
N PRO A 109 -9.94 -9.57 3.66
CA PRO A 109 -11.21 -8.91 4.02
C PRO A 109 -11.04 -7.70 4.94
N GLU A 110 -9.93 -7.61 5.65
CA GLU A 110 -9.62 -6.54 6.59
C GLU A 110 -9.06 -5.28 5.90
N ASN A 111 -8.67 -5.40 4.63
CA ASN A 111 -8.08 -4.31 3.86
C ASN A 111 -9.00 -3.89 2.69
N PRO A 112 -8.87 -2.65 2.19
CA PRO A 112 -9.41 -2.31 0.88
C PRO A 112 -8.79 -3.21 -0.20
N ASN A 113 -9.59 -3.62 -1.18
CA ASN A 113 -9.12 -4.49 -2.26
C ASN A 113 -8.12 -3.78 -3.18
N GLY A 114 -7.16 -4.54 -3.70
CA GLY A 114 -6.15 -4.04 -4.63
C GLY A 114 -4.96 -3.38 -3.94
N CYS A 115 -4.17 -2.62 -4.71
CA CYS A 115 -2.92 -1.99 -4.29
C CYS A 115 -3.03 -0.47 -4.28
N LEU A 116 -2.68 0.17 -3.15
CA LEU A 116 -2.67 1.64 -3.04
C LEU A 116 -1.80 2.28 -4.13
N GLY A 117 -0.61 1.74 -4.40
CA GLY A 117 0.30 2.26 -5.42
C GLY A 117 -0.28 2.18 -6.83
N VAL A 118 -0.91 1.06 -7.20
CA VAL A 118 -1.55 0.88 -8.52
C VAL A 118 -2.72 1.84 -8.67
N ILE A 119 -3.62 1.90 -7.69
CA ILE A 119 -4.79 2.80 -7.72
C ILE A 119 -4.32 4.26 -7.88
N THR A 120 -3.33 4.68 -7.11
CA THR A 120 -2.80 6.05 -7.16
C THR A 120 -2.13 6.35 -8.50
N SER A 121 -1.32 5.43 -9.03
CA SER A 121 -0.58 5.67 -10.27
C SER A 121 -1.47 5.86 -11.51
N VAL A 122 -2.67 5.27 -11.51
CA VAL A 122 -3.61 5.35 -12.65
C VAL A 122 -4.71 6.40 -12.45
N ALA A 123 -5.01 6.81 -11.19
CA ALA A 123 -6.11 7.71 -10.88
C ALA A 123 -5.68 9.17 -10.62
N CYS A 124 -4.37 9.45 -10.46
CA CYS A 124 -3.88 10.81 -10.26
C CYS A 124 -3.84 11.58 -11.58
N GLY A 125 -4.56 12.69 -11.62
CA GLY A 125 -4.49 13.68 -12.69
C GLY A 125 -3.29 14.62 -12.57
N ALA A 126 -3.24 15.61 -13.46
CA ALA A 126 -2.12 16.56 -13.54
C ALA A 126 -1.90 17.39 -12.25
N GLU A 127 -2.96 17.64 -11.47
CA GLU A 127 -2.87 18.42 -10.23
C GLU A 127 -2.19 17.63 -9.08
N ALA A 128 -2.12 16.30 -9.20
CA ALA A 128 -1.49 15.41 -8.22
C ALA A 128 -0.21 14.75 -8.77
N GLU A 129 0.45 15.38 -9.74
CA GLU A 129 1.65 14.85 -10.41
C GLU A 129 2.78 14.52 -9.43
N CYS A 130 3.00 15.32 -8.39
CA CYS A 130 4.00 15.04 -7.35
C CYS A 130 3.71 13.71 -6.61
N ILE A 131 2.45 13.42 -6.34
CA ILE A 131 2.00 12.17 -5.73
C ILE A 131 2.21 10.99 -6.68
N ARG A 132 1.79 11.16 -7.93
CA ARG A 132 1.99 10.14 -8.97
C ARG A 132 3.48 9.82 -9.13
N GLN A 133 4.31 10.83 -9.18
CA GLN A 133 5.76 10.66 -9.30
C GLN A 133 6.37 9.93 -8.10
N ALA A 134 5.99 10.27 -6.87
CA ALA A 134 6.45 9.59 -5.67
C ALA A 134 6.09 8.08 -5.69
N VAL A 135 4.89 7.73 -6.14
CA VAL A 135 4.47 6.33 -6.28
C VAL A 135 5.25 5.61 -7.39
N LEU A 136 5.45 6.27 -8.53
CA LEU A 136 6.21 5.69 -9.67
C LEU A 136 7.68 5.44 -9.30
N GLU A 137 8.31 6.35 -8.54
CA GLU A 137 9.70 6.18 -8.07
C GLU A 137 9.86 4.96 -7.16
N ARG A 138 8.90 4.72 -6.25
CA ARG A 138 8.87 3.53 -5.39
C ARG A 138 8.69 2.26 -6.20
N GLY A 139 7.74 2.26 -7.16
CA GLY A 139 7.56 1.15 -8.08
C GLY A 139 8.81 0.85 -8.91
N ALA A 140 9.51 1.89 -9.39
CA ALA A 140 10.77 1.75 -10.11
C ALA A 140 11.89 1.15 -9.23
N ALA A 141 11.94 1.49 -7.93
CA ALA A 141 12.89 0.90 -6.99
C ALA A 141 12.63 -0.60 -6.80
N ALA A 142 11.38 -0.99 -6.58
CA ALA A 142 10.98 -2.40 -6.48
C ALA A 142 11.31 -3.18 -7.76
N LYS A 143 11.03 -2.60 -8.93
CA LYS A 143 11.39 -3.20 -10.23
C LYS A 143 12.90 -3.40 -10.36
N ARG A 144 13.72 -2.40 -9.98
CA ARG A 144 15.19 -2.56 -10.02
C ARG A 144 15.68 -3.69 -9.12
N ALA A 145 15.15 -3.83 -7.92
CA ALA A 145 15.49 -4.90 -7.00
C ALA A 145 15.14 -6.28 -7.60
N MET A 146 13.98 -6.42 -8.22
CA MET A 146 13.55 -7.64 -8.91
C MET A 146 14.46 -7.97 -10.11
N LEU A 147 14.82 -6.97 -10.92
CA LEU A 147 15.74 -7.17 -12.04
C LEU A 147 17.12 -7.64 -11.58
N ALA A 148 17.65 -7.05 -10.50
CA ALA A 148 18.93 -7.49 -9.91
C ALA A 148 18.84 -8.94 -9.40
N ARG A 149 17.72 -9.33 -8.77
CA ARG A 149 17.49 -10.72 -8.33
C ARG A 149 17.43 -11.70 -9.50
N PHE A 150 16.76 -11.34 -10.59
CA PHE A 150 16.67 -12.21 -11.78
C PHE A 150 17.96 -12.29 -12.57
N ALA A 151 18.75 -11.20 -12.62
CA ALA A 151 20.09 -11.24 -13.18
C ALA A 151 20.97 -12.25 -12.43
N ARG A 152 20.95 -12.21 -11.10
CA ARG A 152 21.65 -13.17 -10.25
C ARG A 152 21.16 -14.62 -10.49
N ALA A 153 19.86 -14.84 -10.60
CA ALA A 153 19.29 -16.16 -10.89
C ALA A 153 19.78 -16.72 -12.25
N LYS A 154 20.01 -15.87 -13.24
CA LYS A 154 20.59 -16.27 -14.53
C LYS A 154 22.06 -16.68 -14.37
N GLU A 155 22.84 -15.95 -13.61
CA GLU A 155 24.24 -16.29 -13.30
C GLU A 155 24.36 -17.60 -12.49
N GLU A 156 23.41 -17.88 -11.60
CA GLU A 156 23.31 -19.10 -10.80
C GLU A 156 22.80 -20.31 -11.61
N GLY A 157 22.38 -20.12 -12.87
CA GLY A 157 21.86 -21.18 -13.74
C GLY A 157 20.44 -21.64 -13.39
N ASP A 158 19.69 -20.79 -12.70
CA ASP A 158 18.30 -21.03 -12.28
C ASP A 158 17.30 -20.79 -13.47
N PHE A 159 17.72 -20.00 -14.46
CA PHE A 159 17.02 -19.82 -15.72
C PHE A 159 17.75 -20.50 -16.90
N PRO A 160 17.02 -20.93 -17.95
CA PRO A 160 17.63 -21.23 -19.24
C PRO A 160 18.50 -20.07 -19.73
N PRO A 161 19.62 -20.33 -20.42
CA PRO A 161 20.58 -19.29 -20.82
C PRO A 161 20.01 -18.17 -21.70
N ASP A 162 18.99 -18.50 -22.49
CA ASP A 162 18.29 -17.61 -23.42
C ASP A 162 17.10 -16.86 -22.78
N THR A 163 16.87 -17.03 -21.47
CA THR A 163 15.77 -16.39 -20.78
C THR A 163 15.92 -14.86 -20.76
N ASP A 164 14.88 -14.17 -21.20
CA ASP A 164 14.73 -12.72 -21.06
C ASP A 164 14.27 -12.35 -19.65
N ALA A 165 15.21 -12.09 -18.76
CA ALA A 165 14.95 -11.73 -17.38
C ALA A 165 14.19 -10.38 -17.23
N GLU A 166 14.44 -9.43 -18.16
CA GLU A 166 13.72 -8.14 -18.17
C GLU A 166 12.27 -8.32 -18.60
N GLY A 167 12.03 -9.13 -19.61
CA GLY A 167 10.68 -9.49 -20.07
C GLY A 167 9.90 -10.21 -18.98
N LEU A 168 10.53 -11.14 -18.23
CA LEU A 168 9.90 -11.81 -17.09
C LEU A 168 9.56 -10.85 -15.93
N ALA A 169 10.44 -9.91 -15.65
CA ALA A 169 10.16 -8.88 -14.63
C ALA A 169 8.99 -7.97 -15.06
N ALA A 170 8.94 -7.61 -16.34
CA ALA A 170 7.82 -6.84 -16.89
C ALA A 170 6.50 -7.63 -16.84
N PHE A 171 6.53 -8.90 -17.23
CA PHE A 171 5.39 -9.81 -17.16
C PHE A 171 4.86 -9.92 -15.72
N LEU A 172 5.72 -10.19 -14.74
CA LEU A 172 5.32 -10.32 -13.33
C LEU A 172 4.73 -9.03 -12.78
N THR A 173 5.31 -7.89 -13.16
CA THR A 173 4.77 -6.56 -12.79
C THR A 173 3.38 -6.37 -13.38
N ALA A 174 3.18 -6.68 -14.67
CA ALA A 174 1.89 -6.54 -15.35
C ALA A 174 0.82 -7.46 -14.75
N VAL A 175 1.17 -8.71 -14.41
CA VAL A 175 0.27 -9.66 -13.75
C VAL A 175 -0.17 -9.11 -12.39
N ASN A 176 0.76 -8.65 -11.54
CA ASN A 176 0.44 -8.10 -10.24
C ASN A 176 -0.42 -6.83 -10.32
N GLN A 177 -0.12 -5.93 -11.27
CA GLN A 177 -0.97 -4.75 -11.51
C GLN A 177 -2.36 -5.14 -11.98
N GLY A 178 -2.46 -6.10 -12.91
CA GLY A 178 -3.74 -6.64 -13.38
C GLY A 178 -4.55 -7.28 -12.26
N MET A 179 -3.93 -8.05 -11.38
CA MET A 179 -4.57 -8.62 -10.19
C MET A 179 -5.10 -7.53 -9.25
N SER A 180 -4.32 -6.48 -9.02
CA SER A 180 -4.75 -5.35 -8.19
C SER A 180 -6.00 -4.66 -8.75
N VAL A 181 -6.02 -4.39 -10.07
CA VAL A 181 -7.16 -3.76 -10.75
C VAL A 181 -8.39 -4.66 -10.69
N GLN A 182 -8.23 -5.95 -10.96
CA GLN A 182 -9.34 -6.91 -10.92
C GLN A 182 -9.89 -7.09 -9.50
N ALA A 183 -9.02 -7.14 -8.48
CA ALA A 183 -9.45 -7.18 -7.08
C ALA A 183 -10.28 -5.94 -6.71
N GLY A 184 -9.82 -4.75 -7.11
CA GLY A 184 -10.56 -3.49 -6.93
C GLY A 184 -11.91 -3.47 -7.65
N ALA A 185 -12.02 -4.19 -8.77
CA ALA A 185 -13.27 -4.36 -9.52
C ALA A 185 -14.19 -5.48 -8.97
N GLY A 186 -13.80 -6.16 -7.88
CA GLY A 186 -14.61 -7.17 -7.21
C GLY A 186 -14.32 -8.61 -7.62
N ALA A 187 -13.21 -8.88 -8.31
CA ALA A 187 -12.81 -10.26 -8.61
C ALA A 187 -12.59 -11.03 -7.30
N THR A 188 -13.08 -12.26 -7.29
CA THR A 188 -12.95 -13.16 -6.16
C THR A 188 -11.52 -13.70 -6.03
N ARG A 189 -11.14 -14.14 -4.82
CA ARG A 189 -9.87 -14.81 -4.59
C ARG A 189 -9.65 -15.99 -5.55
N ALA A 190 -10.68 -16.81 -5.78
CA ALA A 190 -10.59 -17.97 -6.65
C ALA A 190 -10.35 -17.60 -8.13
N GLU A 191 -10.84 -16.46 -8.60
CA GLU A 191 -10.58 -15.96 -9.96
C GLU A 191 -9.14 -15.50 -10.08
N LEU A 192 -8.63 -14.75 -9.12
CA LEU A 192 -7.25 -14.26 -9.09
C LEU A 192 -6.23 -15.41 -8.89
N GLU A 193 -6.58 -16.42 -8.10
CA GLU A 193 -5.75 -17.61 -7.89
C GLU A 193 -5.53 -18.39 -9.19
N ARG A 194 -6.57 -18.54 -10.02
CA ARG A 194 -6.43 -19.12 -11.36
C ARG A 194 -5.48 -18.35 -12.26
N LEU A 195 -5.45 -17.00 -12.13
CA LEU A 195 -4.48 -16.17 -12.86
C LEU A 195 -3.05 -16.45 -12.37
N VAL A 196 -2.85 -16.53 -11.05
CA VAL A 196 -1.55 -16.87 -10.44
C VAL A 196 -1.07 -18.25 -10.93
N GLU A 197 -1.91 -19.27 -10.82
CA GLU A 197 -1.58 -20.64 -11.24
C GLU A 197 -1.24 -20.71 -12.74
N THR A 198 -2.00 -20.01 -13.59
CA THR A 198 -1.74 -19.96 -15.02
C THR A 198 -0.39 -19.29 -15.30
N SER A 199 -0.11 -18.17 -14.64
CA SER A 199 1.16 -17.46 -14.80
C SER A 199 2.34 -18.30 -14.37
N LEU A 200 2.23 -19.05 -13.28
CA LEU A 200 3.27 -19.96 -12.79
C LEU A 200 3.48 -21.19 -13.69
N LYS A 201 2.44 -21.68 -14.37
CA LYS A 201 2.58 -22.75 -15.37
C LYS A 201 3.38 -22.30 -16.61
N LEU A 202 3.31 -21.01 -16.93
CA LEU A 202 4.06 -20.41 -18.04
C LEU A 202 5.46 -19.94 -17.62
N TRP A 203 5.79 -19.96 -16.33
CA TRP A 203 7.05 -19.47 -15.81
C TRP A 203 8.21 -20.40 -16.21
N PRO A 204 9.29 -19.88 -16.83
CA PRO A 204 10.46 -20.68 -17.17
C PRO A 204 11.32 -20.99 -15.93
N GLY A 205 12.07 -22.09 -16.00
CA GLY A 205 12.98 -22.49 -14.93
C GLY A 205 12.35 -23.36 -13.85
N ARG A 206 13.15 -23.66 -12.84
CA ARG A 206 12.81 -24.55 -11.72
C ARG A 206 12.15 -23.80 -10.59
#